data_9614f3e943968e81b2bc7c531e65b858
#
_entry.id   9614f3e943968e81b2bc7c531e65b858
#
_cell.length_a   1.000
_cell.length_b   1.000
_cell.length_c   1.000
_cell.angle_alpha   90.00
_cell.angle_beta   90.00
_cell.angle_gamma   90.00
#
_symmetry.space_group_name_H-M   'P 1'
#
loop_
_entity.id
_entity.type
_entity.pdbx_description
1 polymer ?
#
loop_
_entity_poly.entity_id
_entity_poly.type
_entity_poly.pdbx_seq_one_letter_code
_entity_poly.pdbx_strand_id
1 'polypeptide(L)'
;MPRKYEFGLTPWGAYFIRAMESLADQARLKRGRSYAANGNVFSLSIENGVVSAKVEGNYKPWYDVRIAFKPLSQSERAALFRLINDDPMLVGRIAIGELPAELIDRLRRANVRLLPERWNDMRRSCTCPDYGDPCKHMAAVYYVLAQEIDRDPSALFRLRGVDIFSEFQDKKGLQAKKGLPAQKKLIARDEVELLPDPL
;
A
#
# COMPACT_ATOMS: atom_id res chain seq x y z
N MET A 1 3.36 26.81 15.67
CA MET A 1 4.39 25.77 15.85
C MET A 1 4.28 24.80 14.70
N PRO A 2 5.34 24.46 13.96
CA PRO A 2 5.26 23.44 12.94
C PRO A 2 4.87 22.11 13.59
N ARG A 3 3.87 21.42 13.01
CA ARG A 3 3.47 20.07 13.46
C ARG A 3 4.69 19.18 13.31
N LYS A 4 5.18 18.64 14.41
CA LYS A 4 6.22 17.63 14.40
C LYS A 4 5.61 16.38 13.74
N TYR A 5 5.99 16.07 12.53
CA TYR A 5 5.54 14.84 11.87
C TYR A 5 6.05 13.63 12.65
N GLU A 6 5.13 12.79 13.05
CA GLU A 6 5.43 11.52 13.71
C GLU A 6 5.29 10.40 12.68
N PHE A 7 6.09 9.35 12.83
CA PHE A 7 6.18 8.25 11.88
C PHE A 7 6.13 6.92 12.63
N GLY A 8 5.39 5.96 12.09
CA GLY A 8 5.27 4.64 12.69
C GLY A 8 4.42 4.65 13.95
N LEU A 9 3.29 5.36 13.93
CA LEU A 9 2.36 5.46 15.05
C LEU A 9 1.55 4.17 15.23
N THR A 10 1.27 3.50 14.12
CA THR A 10 0.60 2.20 14.14
C THR A 10 1.62 1.06 14.27
N PRO A 11 1.21 -0.14 14.71
CA PRO A 11 2.08 -1.32 14.72
C PRO A 11 2.70 -1.60 13.34
N TRP A 12 1.98 -1.30 12.25
CA TRP A 12 2.39 -1.55 10.85
C TRP A 12 3.40 -0.53 10.36
N GLY A 13 3.17 0.76 10.62
CA GLY A 13 4.16 1.78 10.33
C GLY A 13 5.45 1.60 11.13
N ALA A 14 5.32 1.25 12.42
CA ALA A 14 6.47 0.92 13.26
C ALA A 14 7.21 -0.34 12.76
N TYR A 15 6.48 -1.34 12.28
CA TYR A 15 7.07 -2.55 11.70
C TYR A 15 7.84 -2.23 10.40
N PHE A 16 7.25 -1.39 9.53
CA PHE A 16 7.91 -0.91 8.32
C PHE A 16 9.21 -0.16 8.65
N ILE A 17 9.17 0.79 9.61
CA ILE A 17 10.37 1.56 10.01
C ILE A 17 11.45 0.60 10.51
N ARG A 18 11.13 -0.33 11.40
CA ARG A 18 12.12 -1.31 11.92
C ARG A 18 12.74 -2.14 10.81
N ALA A 19 11.95 -2.55 9.80
CA ALA A 19 12.47 -3.27 8.65
C ALA A 19 13.47 -2.42 7.85
N MET A 20 13.16 -1.14 7.61
CA MET A 20 14.07 -0.23 6.91
C MET A 20 15.32 0.08 7.74
N GLU A 21 15.18 0.29 9.04
CA GLU A 21 16.27 0.57 9.97
C GLU A 21 17.25 -0.59 10.14
N SER A 22 16.77 -1.83 10.00
CA SER A 22 17.63 -3.02 10.02
C SER A 22 18.52 -3.18 8.78
N LEU A 23 18.16 -2.49 7.68
CA LEU A 23 18.84 -2.61 6.41
C LEU A 23 19.79 -1.45 6.11
N ALA A 24 19.71 -0.33 6.84
CA ALA A 24 20.36 0.91 6.47
C ALA A 24 21.24 1.51 7.59
N ASP A 25 22.18 2.37 7.19
CA ASP A 25 23.05 3.11 8.14
C ASP A 25 22.25 4.07 9.02
N GLN A 26 22.43 3.98 10.33
CA GLN A 26 21.68 4.73 11.33
C GLN A 26 21.88 6.25 11.23
N ALA A 27 23.09 6.71 10.90
CA ALA A 27 23.37 8.14 10.79
C ALA A 27 22.64 8.76 9.58
N ARG A 28 22.52 8.00 8.48
CA ARG A 28 21.76 8.40 7.29
C ARG A 28 20.26 8.38 7.54
N LEU A 29 19.78 7.39 8.25
CA LEU A 29 18.37 7.30 8.68
C LEU A 29 17.98 8.46 9.58
N LYS A 30 18.82 8.82 10.56
CA LYS A 30 18.57 9.98 11.43
C LYS A 30 18.45 11.29 10.64
N ARG A 31 19.33 11.51 9.65
CA ARG A 31 19.23 12.67 8.74
C ARG A 31 17.96 12.63 7.89
N GLY A 32 17.61 11.46 7.36
CA GLY A 32 16.39 11.27 6.59
C GLY A 32 15.13 11.55 7.43
N ARG A 33 15.10 11.06 8.68
CA ARG A 33 13.99 11.33 9.60
C ARG A 33 13.79 12.83 9.85
N SER A 34 14.89 13.56 10.06
CA SER A 34 14.84 15.03 10.21
C SER A 34 14.29 15.70 8.93
N TYR A 35 14.72 15.25 7.76
CA TYR A 35 14.22 15.76 6.47
C TYR A 35 12.72 15.52 6.30
N ALA A 36 12.25 14.32 6.60
CA ALA A 36 10.83 13.99 6.58
C ALA A 36 10.02 14.81 7.58
N ALA A 37 10.53 14.96 8.83
CA ALA A 37 9.88 15.72 9.90
C ALA A 37 9.75 17.21 9.58
N ASN A 38 10.61 17.75 8.73
CA ASN A 38 10.56 19.13 8.27
C ASN A 38 9.64 19.33 7.05
N GLY A 39 9.00 18.25 6.53
CA GLY A 39 8.11 18.33 5.38
C GLY A 39 8.86 18.41 4.03
N ASN A 40 10.13 18.06 3.98
CA ASN A 40 10.96 18.17 2.77
C ASN A 40 10.65 17.09 1.72
N VAL A 41 9.70 16.18 1.97
CA VAL A 41 9.23 15.18 1.02
C VAL A 41 7.85 15.58 0.52
N PHE A 42 7.69 15.72 -0.78
CA PHE A 42 6.45 16.07 -1.43
C PHE A 42 6.21 15.22 -2.68
N SER A 43 4.98 15.21 -3.20
CA SER A 43 4.58 14.42 -4.38
C SER A 43 4.88 12.92 -4.28
N LEU A 44 4.62 12.32 -3.10
CA LEU A 44 4.78 10.88 -2.93
C LEU A 44 3.61 10.14 -3.58
N SER A 45 3.91 9.17 -4.42
CA SER A 45 2.94 8.23 -5.00
C SER A 45 3.43 6.78 -4.87
N ILE A 46 2.46 5.84 -4.84
CA ILE A 46 2.72 4.39 -4.83
C ILE A 46 1.92 3.77 -5.96
N GLU A 47 2.62 3.32 -7.01
CA GLU A 47 2.00 2.73 -8.18
C GLU A 47 2.72 1.43 -8.57
N ASN A 48 2.00 0.34 -8.67
CA ASN A 48 2.53 -0.97 -9.10
C ASN A 48 3.81 -1.41 -8.35
N GLY A 49 3.86 -1.18 -7.03
CA GLY A 49 5.02 -1.53 -6.21
C GLY A 49 6.18 -0.54 -6.32
N VAL A 50 6.00 0.57 -7.02
CA VAL A 50 6.99 1.64 -7.17
C VAL A 50 6.54 2.86 -6.38
N VAL A 51 7.38 3.30 -5.49
CA VAL A 51 7.28 4.60 -4.79
C VAL A 51 8.05 5.63 -5.59
N SER A 52 7.40 6.72 -5.94
CA SER A 52 8.04 7.90 -6.54
C SER A 52 7.80 9.10 -5.64
N ALA A 53 8.83 9.89 -5.39
CA ALA A 53 8.72 11.08 -4.56
C ALA A 53 9.69 12.16 -5.02
N LYS A 54 9.35 13.42 -4.74
CA LYS A 54 10.24 14.57 -4.84
C LYS A 54 10.65 14.98 -3.45
N VAL A 55 11.93 15.21 -3.26
CA VAL A 55 12.51 15.60 -1.96
C VAL A 55 13.31 16.89 -2.15
N GLU A 56 13.10 17.86 -1.27
CA GLU A 56 13.78 19.15 -1.31
C GLU A 56 15.31 18.96 -1.39
N GLY A 57 15.92 19.70 -2.29
CA GLY A 57 17.35 19.61 -2.58
C GLY A 57 18.14 20.79 -2.06
N ASN A 58 19.45 20.61 -1.83
CA ASN A 58 20.36 21.71 -1.46
C ASN A 58 20.92 22.44 -2.69
N TYR A 59 21.11 21.73 -3.82
CA TYR A 59 21.71 22.27 -5.06
C TYR A 59 20.72 22.40 -6.19
N LYS A 60 19.55 21.76 -6.07
CA LYS A 60 18.41 21.83 -7.00
C LYS A 60 17.17 22.02 -6.16
N PRO A 61 16.07 22.53 -6.74
CA PRO A 61 14.79 22.68 -6.03
C PRO A 61 14.31 21.37 -5.41
N TRP A 62 14.53 20.25 -6.12
CA TRP A 62 14.22 18.90 -5.63
C TRP A 62 15.09 17.84 -6.28
N TYR A 63 15.13 16.68 -5.65
CA TYR A 63 15.67 15.43 -6.18
C TYR A 63 14.54 14.42 -6.34
N ASP A 64 14.55 13.70 -7.45
CA ASP A 64 13.62 12.60 -7.70
C ASP A 64 14.14 11.35 -7.00
N VAL A 65 13.28 10.75 -6.17
CA VAL A 65 13.54 9.48 -5.49
C VAL A 65 12.59 8.45 -6.04
N ARG A 66 13.13 7.28 -6.38
CA ARG A 66 12.36 6.12 -6.83
C ARG A 66 12.79 4.89 -6.05
N ILE A 67 11.80 4.17 -5.49
CA ILE A 67 12.01 2.94 -4.75
C ILE A 67 11.02 1.91 -5.30
N ALA A 68 11.53 0.85 -5.91
CA ALA A 68 10.73 -0.24 -6.45
C ALA A 68 10.90 -1.47 -5.55
N PHE A 69 9.81 -1.89 -4.92
CA PHE A 69 9.76 -3.10 -4.13
C PHE A 69 9.54 -4.32 -5.04
N LYS A 70 10.19 -5.42 -4.69
CA LYS A 70 9.95 -6.69 -5.40
C LYS A 70 8.49 -7.11 -5.21
N PRO A 71 7.71 -7.34 -6.28
CA PRO A 71 6.32 -7.78 -6.13
C PRO A 71 6.25 -9.15 -5.44
N LEU A 72 5.09 -9.47 -4.84
CA LEU A 72 4.83 -10.82 -4.35
C LEU A 72 4.90 -11.80 -5.52
N SER A 73 5.56 -12.93 -5.29
CA SER A 73 5.54 -14.06 -6.22
C SER A 73 4.12 -14.62 -6.35
N GLN A 74 3.87 -15.41 -7.39
CA GLN A 74 2.57 -16.04 -7.60
C GLN A 74 2.17 -16.93 -6.40
N SER A 75 3.11 -17.64 -5.78
CA SER A 75 2.87 -18.46 -4.60
C SER A 75 2.52 -17.63 -3.37
N GLU A 76 3.23 -16.52 -3.13
CA GLU A 76 2.93 -15.58 -2.04
C GLU A 76 1.56 -14.92 -2.22
N ARG A 77 1.22 -14.49 -3.45
CA ARG A 77 -0.12 -13.96 -3.76
C ARG A 77 -1.21 -15.00 -3.48
N ALA A 78 -1.02 -16.23 -3.94
CA ALA A 78 -1.97 -17.31 -3.70
C ALA A 78 -2.16 -17.60 -2.20
N ALA A 79 -1.06 -17.56 -1.42
CA ALA A 79 -1.11 -17.74 0.03
C ALA A 79 -1.81 -16.56 0.73
N LEU A 80 -1.51 -15.31 0.33
CA LEU A 80 -2.19 -14.11 0.83
C LEU A 80 -3.71 -14.20 0.60
N PHE A 81 -4.14 -14.53 -0.61
CA PHE A 81 -5.58 -14.60 -0.92
C PHE A 81 -6.29 -15.79 -0.27
N ARG A 82 -5.59 -16.87 0.05
CA ARG A 82 -6.15 -17.91 0.93
C ARG A 82 -6.46 -17.36 2.32
N LEU A 83 -5.49 -16.68 2.95
CA LEU A 83 -5.70 -16.05 4.27
C LEU A 83 -6.85 -15.06 4.28
N ILE A 84 -7.03 -14.28 3.19
CA ILE A 84 -8.14 -13.34 3.05
C ILE A 84 -9.48 -14.07 2.88
N ASN A 85 -9.51 -15.14 2.10
CA ASN A 85 -10.73 -15.93 1.89
C ASN A 85 -11.17 -16.68 3.17
N ASP A 86 -10.20 -17.10 3.98
CA ASP A 86 -10.45 -17.76 5.28
C ASP A 86 -10.96 -16.76 6.34
N ASP A 87 -10.72 -15.46 6.12
CA ASP A 87 -11.15 -14.38 7.02
C ASP A 87 -11.69 -13.19 6.19
N PRO A 88 -12.92 -13.28 5.70
CA PRO A 88 -13.55 -12.23 4.87
C PRO A 88 -13.67 -10.87 5.58
N MET A 89 -13.70 -10.86 6.92
CA MET A 89 -13.75 -9.63 7.72
C MET A 89 -12.44 -8.84 7.63
N LEU A 90 -11.32 -9.50 7.29
CA LEU A 90 -10.01 -8.86 7.17
C LEU A 90 -10.01 -7.72 6.15
N VAL A 91 -10.63 -7.93 4.99
CA VAL A 91 -10.72 -6.89 3.94
C VAL A 91 -11.53 -5.68 4.43
N GLY A 92 -12.64 -5.93 5.14
CA GLY A 92 -13.44 -4.87 5.74
C GLY A 92 -12.66 -4.08 6.79
N ARG A 93 -11.89 -4.75 7.63
CA ARG A 93 -11.01 -4.10 8.64
C ARG A 93 -9.92 -3.26 7.98
N ILE A 94 -9.27 -3.79 6.94
CA ILE A 94 -8.27 -3.03 6.17
C ILE A 94 -8.90 -1.78 5.55
N ALA A 95 -10.14 -1.88 5.03
CA ALA A 95 -10.83 -0.76 4.40
C ALA A 95 -11.14 0.40 5.37
N ILE A 96 -11.32 0.12 6.66
CA ILE A 96 -11.50 1.15 7.71
C ILE A 96 -10.17 1.53 8.39
N GLY A 97 -9.02 1.16 7.82
CA GLY A 97 -7.70 1.49 8.35
C GLY A 97 -7.22 0.60 9.49
N GLU A 98 -7.94 -0.50 9.77
CA GLU A 98 -7.55 -1.46 10.79
C GLU A 98 -6.83 -2.66 10.18
N LEU A 99 -5.62 -2.91 10.62
CA LEU A 99 -4.87 -4.09 10.24
C LEU A 99 -4.48 -4.87 11.50
N PRO A 100 -5.00 -6.09 11.70
CA PRO A 100 -4.68 -6.86 12.91
C PRO A 100 -3.19 -7.14 13.02
N ALA A 101 -2.61 -6.95 14.22
CA ALA A 101 -1.19 -7.20 14.45
C ALA A 101 -0.83 -8.68 14.20
N GLU A 102 -1.76 -9.58 14.50
CA GLU A 102 -1.63 -11.03 14.29
C GLU A 102 -1.48 -11.42 12.82
N LEU A 103 -1.91 -10.53 11.90
CA LEU A 103 -1.78 -10.78 10.47
C LEU A 103 -0.31 -10.89 10.04
N ILE A 104 0.60 -10.15 10.67
CA ILE A 104 2.05 -10.27 10.39
C ILE A 104 2.51 -11.72 10.60
N ASP A 105 2.13 -12.31 11.72
CA ASP A 105 2.55 -13.67 12.05
C ASP A 105 1.84 -14.73 11.18
N ARG A 106 0.58 -14.48 10.82
CA ARG A 106 -0.16 -15.33 9.87
C ARG A 106 0.50 -15.31 8.49
N LEU A 107 0.84 -14.13 7.98
CA LEU A 107 1.53 -13.94 6.70
C LEU A 107 2.91 -14.61 6.72
N ARG A 108 3.69 -14.41 7.79
CA ARG A 108 5.02 -15.03 7.94
C ARG A 108 4.94 -16.56 7.95
N ARG A 109 3.98 -17.15 8.69
CA ARG A 109 3.74 -18.60 8.70
C ARG A 109 3.32 -19.14 7.32
N ALA A 110 2.64 -18.31 6.52
CA ALA A 110 2.25 -18.63 5.14
C ALA A 110 3.37 -18.34 4.12
N ASN A 111 4.59 -17.98 4.57
CA ASN A 111 5.71 -17.54 3.72
C ASN A 111 5.39 -16.33 2.82
N VAL A 112 4.49 -15.46 3.26
CA VAL A 112 4.18 -14.18 2.59
C VAL A 112 4.96 -13.07 3.28
N ARG A 113 5.89 -12.46 2.54
CA ARG A 113 6.77 -11.40 3.07
C ARG A 113 6.31 -10.05 2.53
N LEU A 114 5.59 -9.29 3.34
CA LEU A 114 5.15 -7.94 2.96
C LEU A 114 6.30 -6.92 2.95
N LEU A 115 7.29 -7.10 3.82
CA LEU A 115 8.42 -6.18 3.94
C LEU A 115 9.70 -6.78 3.39
N PRO A 116 10.63 -5.95 2.89
CA PRO A 116 11.93 -6.42 2.47
C PRO A 116 12.74 -6.93 3.67
N GLU A 117 13.42 -8.04 3.49
CA GLU A 117 14.33 -8.62 4.46
C GLU A 117 15.79 -8.37 4.10
N ARG A 118 16.04 -8.04 2.83
CA ARG A 118 17.37 -7.77 2.29
C ARG A 118 17.36 -6.50 1.46
N TRP A 119 18.51 -5.87 1.40
CA TRP A 119 18.68 -4.67 0.61
C TRP A 119 18.36 -4.85 -0.88
N ASN A 120 18.62 -6.04 -1.41
CA ASN A 120 18.34 -6.42 -2.80
C ASN A 120 16.85 -6.72 -3.11
N ASP A 121 15.98 -6.72 -2.09
CA ASP A 121 14.53 -6.84 -2.28
C ASP A 121 13.91 -5.53 -2.80
N MET A 122 14.72 -4.46 -2.87
CA MET A 122 14.33 -3.15 -3.38
C MET A 122 15.34 -2.65 -4.41
N ARG A 123 14.85 -2.07 -5.50
CA ARG A 123 15.64 -1.21 -6.38
C ARG A 123 15.35 0.24 -6.01
N ARG A 124 16.37 1.04 -5.87
CA ARG A 124 16.22 2.42 -5.42
C ARG A 124 17.19 3.34 -6.12
N SER A 125 16.77 4.57 -6.36
CA SER A 125 17.59 5.60 -6.97
C SER A 125 17.21 6.97 -6.42
N CYS A 126 18.16 7.89 -6.43
CA CYS A 126 17.97 9.30 -6.15
C CYS A 126 18.84 10.12 -7.10
N THR A 127 18.32 11.23 -7.61
CA THR A 127 19.07 12.11 -8.52
C THR A 127 20.02 13.08 -7.80
N CYS A 128 20.19 12.93 -6.47
CA CYS A 128 21.15 13.74 -5.71
C CYS A 128 22.61 13.31 -5.98
N PRO A 129 23.58 14.19 -5.72
CA PRO A 129 25.01 13.88 -5.92
C PRO A 129 25.61 12.98 -4.82
N ASP A 130 24.85 12.58 -3.80
CA ASP A 130 25.32 11.69 -2.72
C ASP A 130 25.34 10.23 -3.23
N TYR A 131 26.50 9.59 -3.19
CA TYR A 131 26.67 8.17 -3.57
C TYR A 131 26.27 7.19 -2.47
N GLY A 132 25.80 7.68 -1.32
CA GLY A 132 25.40 6.82 -0.22
C GLY A 132 24.07 6.10 -0.48
N ASP A 133 23.99 4.86 -0.06
CA ASP A 133 22.82 4.00 -0.21
C ASP A 133 22.35 3.45 1.15
N PRO A 134 21.24 3.97 1.71
CA PRO A 134 20.44 5.09 1.18
C PRO A 134 21.11 6.45 1.42
N CYS A 135 20.90 7.42 0.51
CA CYS A 135 21.16 8.81 0.83
C CYS A 135 20.07 9.36 1.80
N LYS A 136 20.28 10.55 2.35
CA LYS A 136 19.30 11.18 3.27
C LYS A 136 17.91 11.38 2.63
N HIS A 137 17.83 11.59 1.31
CA HIS A 137 16.58 11.79 0.59
C HIS A 137 15.78 10.48 0.46
N MET A 138 16.45 9.38 0.11
CA MET A 138 15.81 8.05 0.14
C MET A 138 15.36 7.68 1.55
N ALA A 139 16.20 7.93 2.56
CA ALA A 139 15.84 7.69 3.95
C ALA A 139 14.63 8.54 4.40
N ALA A 140 14.51 9.79 3.93
CA ALA A 140 13.34 10.62 4.22
C ALA A 140 12.04 10.01 3.63
N VAL A 141 12.13 9.48 2.41
CA VAL A 141 10.98 8.81 1.78
C VAL A 141 10.52 7.57 2.57
N TYR A 142 11.43 6.82 3.20
CA TYR A 142 11.03 5.70 4.07
C TYR A 142 10.14 6.15 5.25
N TYR A 143 10.46 7.26 5.89
CA TYR A 143 9.66 7.77 7.02
C TYR A 143 8.30 8.30 6.55
N VAL A 144 8.23 9.03 5.43
CA VAL A 144 6.95 9.48 4.88
C VAL A 144 6.11 8.29 4.41
N LEU A 145 6.74 7.25 3.87
CA LEU A 145 6.05 6.02 3.50
C LEU A 145 5.47 5.29 4.72
N ALA A 146 6.19 5.29 5.86
CA ALA A 146 5.64 4.78 7.11
C ALA A 146 4.41 5.58 7.57
N GLN A 147 4.40 6.90 7.37
CA GLN A 147 3.22 7.74 7.66
C GLN A 147 2.05 7.41 6.73
N GLU A 148 2.30 7.13 5.45
CA GLU A 148 1.23 6.66 4.55
C GLU A 148 0.68 5.30 4.97
N ILE A 149 1.53 4.39 5.46
CA ILE A 149 1.10 3.11 6.03
C ILE A 149 0.30 3.30 7.32
N ASP A 150 0.66 4.29 8.16
CA ASP A 150 -0.10 4.64 9.36
C ASP A 150 -1.52 5.14 9.01
N ARG A 151 -1.68 5.84 7.89
CA ARG A 151 -2.97 6.35 7.40
C ARG A 151 -3.78 5.30 6.66
N ASP A 152 -3.12 4.52 5.82
CA ASP A 152 -3.71 3.51 4.97
C ASP A 152 -2.84 2.25 4.95
N PRO A 153 -3.13 1.27 5.81
CA PRO A 153 -2.35 0.04 5.88
C PRO A 153 -2.40 -0.79 4.59
N SER A 154 -3.36 -0.52 3.67
CA SER A 154 -3.39 -1.18 2.36
C SER A 154 -2.17 -0.81 1.49
N ALA A 155 -1.49 0.28 1.81
CA ALA A 155 -0.23 0.68 1.17
C ALA A 155 0.83 -0.43 1.22
N LEU A 156 0.88 -1.23 2.31
CA LEU A 156 1.80 -2.37 2.42
C LEU A 156 1.62 -3.39 1.30
N PHE A 157 0.37 -3.64 0.90
CA PHE A 157 0.06 -4.58 -0.19
C PHE A 157 0.37 -3.94 -1.55
N ARG A 158 0.04 -2.65 -1.72
CA ARG A 158 0.38 -1.90 -2.95
C ARG A 158 1.88 -1.84 -3.20
N LEU A 159 2.70 -1.72 -2.14
CA LEU A 159 4.17 -1.81 -2.24
C LEU A 159 4.64 -3.15 -2.81
N ARG A 160 3.87 -4.22 -2.61
CA ARG A 160 4.17 -5.55 -3.13
C ARG A 160 3.38 -5.88 -4.41
N GLY A 161 2.83 -4.84 -5.07
CA GLY A 161 2.12 -4.96 -6.34
C GLY A 161 0.75 -5.64 -6.23
N VAL A 162 0.10 -5.55 -5.06
CA VAL A 162 -1.23 -6.12 -4.82
C VAL A 162 -2.19 -5.02 -4.44
N ASP A 163 -3.24 -4.83 -5.23
CA ASP A 163 -4.41 -4.07 -4.82
C ASP A 163 -5.44 -5.03 -4.22
N ILE A 164 -5.47 -5.06 -2.88
CA ILE A 164 -6.27 -6.02 -2.14
C ILE A 164 -7.77 -5.81 -2.36
N PHE A 165 -8.21 -4.58 -2.63
CA PHE A 165 -9.62 -4.26 -2.79
C PHE A 165 -10.14 -4.62 -4.18
N SER A 166 -9.43 -4.24 -5.23
CA SER A 166 -9.83 -4.58 -6.60
C SER A 166 -9.81 -6.08 -6.83
N GLU A 167 -8.77 -6.77 -6.38
CA GLU A 167 -8.67 -8.23 -6.54
C GLU A 167 -9.72 -9.01 -5.73
N PHE A 168 -10.14 -8.48 -4.58
CA PHE A 168 -11.21 -9.09 -3.79
C PHE A 168 -12.58 -8.90 -4.45
N GLN A 169 -12.84 -7.74 -5.05
CA GLN A 169 -14.08 -7.46 -5.79
C GLN A 169 -14.19 -8.31 -7.06
N ASP A 170 -13.11 -8.44 -7.82
CA ASP A 170 -13.08 -9.25 -9.05
C ASP A 170 -13.41 -10.72 -8.77
N LYS A 171 -12.87 -11.27 -7.66
CA LYS A 171 -13.17 -12.66 -7.25
C LYS A 171 -14.62 -12.86 -6.82
N LYS A 172 -15.22 -11.90 -6.09
CA LYS A 172 -16.65 -11.95 -5.73
C LYS A 172 -17.53 -11.81 -6.97
N GLY A 173 -17.18 -10.93 -7.90
CA GLY A 173 -17.89 -10.78 -9.18
C GLY A 173 -17.86 -12.04 -10.05
N LEU A 174 -16.73 -12.74 -10.08
CA LEU A 174 -16.58 -14.02 -10.79
C LEU A 174 -17.35 -15.16 -10.11
N GLN A 175 -17.44 -15.19 -8.79
CA GLN A 175 -18.24 -16.19 -8.05
C GLN A 175 -19.73 -15.91 -8.18
N ALA A 176 -20.15 -14.64 -8.16
CA ALA A 176 -21.54 -14.25 -8.40
C ALA A 176 -22.01 -14.63 -9.81
N LYS A 177 -21.15 -14.48 -10.83
CA LYS A 177 -21.45 -14.90 -12.21
C LYS A 177 -21.51 -16.43 -12.40
N LYS A 178 -20.80 -17.20 -11.57
CA LYS A 178 -20.85 -18.67 -11.60
C LYS A 178 -22.04 -19.26 -10.84
N GLY A 179 -22.69 -18.50 -9.97
CA GLY A 179 -23.80 -18.94 -9.11
C GLY A 179 -25.20 -18.54 -9.57
N LEU A 180 -25.38 -17.79 -10.66
CA LEU A 180 -26.70 -17.50 -11.21
C LEU A 180 -27.08 -18.58 -12.23
N PRO A 181 -28.14 -19.39 -11.97
CA PRO A 181 -28.76 -20.16 -13.03
C PRO A 181 -29.32 -19.18 -14.05
N ALA A 182 -29.16 -19.50 -15.33
CA ALA A 182 -29.69 -18.71 -16.44
C ALA A 182 -31.19 -18.46 -16.23
N GLN A 183 -31.57 -17.28 -15.78
CA GLN A 183 -32.97 -16.88 -15.71
C GLN A 183 -33.48 -16.71 -17.13
N LYS A 184 -34.41 -17.62 -17.48
CA LYS A 184 -35.25 -17.56 -18.67
C LYS A 184 -35.88 -16.19 -18.75
N LYS A 185 -35.67 -15.55 -19.90
CA LYS A 185 -36.28 -14.28 -20.30
C LYS A 185 -37.80 -14.44 -20.29
N LEU A 186 -38.46 -14.00 -19.24
CA LEU A 186 -39.92 -13.83 -19.22
C LEU A 186 -40.22 -12.51 -19.91
N ILE A 187 -40.78 -12.62 -21.11
CA ILE A 187 -41.39 -11.50 -21.83
C ILE A 187 -42.76 -11.29 -21.15
N ALA A 188 -42.90 -10.23 -20.39
CA ALA A 188 -44.19 -9.71 -20.00
C ALA A 188 -44.46 -8.47 -20.87
N ARG A 189 -45.37 -8.66 -21.82
CA ARG A 189 -46.19 -7.56 -22.35
C ARG A 189 -47.25 -7.32 -21.28
N ASP A 190 -47.39 -6.08 -20.86
CA ASP A 190 -48.69 -5.56 -20.42
C ASP A 190 -48.73 -4.06 -20.70
N GLU A 191 -49.82 -3.72 -21.37
CA GLU A 191 -50.26 -2.42 -21.79
C GLU A 191 -50.55 -1.54 -20.57
N VAL A 192 -50.00 -0.34 -20.57
CA VAL A 192 -50.40 0.70 -19.61
C VAL A 192 -51.52 1.49 -20.25
N GLU A 193 -52.75 1.24 -19.79
CA GLU A 193 -53.95 1.98 -20.06
C GLU A 193 -53.87 3.37 -19.37
N LEU A 194 -53.95 4.41 -20.18
CA LEU A 194 -53.98 5.80 -19.70
C LEU A 194 -55.38 6.12 -19.15
N LEU A 195 -55.47 6.45 -17.86
CA LEU A 195 -56.64 7.00 -17.24
C LEU A 195 -56.76 8.51 -17.59
N PRO A 196 -57.98 9.02 -17.91
CA PRO A 196 -58.15 10.44 -18.21
C PRO A 196 -58.17 11.31 -16.95
N ASP A 197 -57.69 12.56 -17.11
CA ASP A 197 -57.67 13.62 -16.10
C ASP A 197 -59.11 13.95 -15.62
N PRO A 198 -59.29 14.21 -14.32
CA PRO A 198 -60.51 14.82 -13.82
C PRO A 198 -60.46 16.34 -13.93
N LEU A 199 -61.62 16.89 -14.35
CA LEU A 199 -61.94 18.32 -14.43
C LEU A 199 -61.86 19.04 -13.11
#